data_eab3633f6170f43cddfe70f92ccaa37f
#
_entry.id   eab3633f6170f43cddfe70f92ccaa37f
#
_cell.length_a   1.000
_cell.length_b   1.000
_cell.length_c   1.000
_cell.angle_alpha   90.00
_cell.angle_beta   90.00
_cell.angle_gamma   90.00
#
_symmetry.space_group_name_H-M   'P 1'
#
loop_
_entity.id
_entity.type
_entity.pdbx_description
1 polymer ?
#
loop_
_entity_poly.entity_id
_entity_poly.type
_entity_poly.pdbx_seq_one_letter_code
_entity_poly.pdbx_strand_id
1 'polypeptide(L)'
;MTVSFLEQGQGTPLVLLHGIGSAARSFDRVIAAFAPRFRVVAWDAPGYGDSTDLPMEHPTAGDYADALAVFLDEMGVQSCHLLGHSLGCLMAARFAATRPERVLSLTLCSIAAGQANLPAEERQKLLDQRIGDLAALGPQGMAEKRAPRLLGPAASPEALDRLKDTMGSVRPHGYGQAAHMLSTTDIKADVRKLPPSLPGQVIYGDADVITPPERNRDVAAVWPGVAAHVIPGAGHALYLEQPGTFNALLAAFLSKSTS
;
A
#
# COMPACT_ATOMS: atom_id res chain seq x y z
N MET A 1 15.85 -14.23 2.69
CA MET A 1 15.68 -12.74 2.63
C MET A 1 15.18 -12.30 3.98
N THR A 2 15.76 -11.26 4.59
CA THR A 2 15.24 -10.73 5.86
C THR A 2 14.20 -9.65 5.56
N VAL A 3 13.04 -9.73 6.22
CA VAL A 3 11.98 -8.72 6.13
C VAL A 3 11.75 -8.18 7.54
N SER A 4 11.90 -6.86 7.73
CA SER A 4 11.50 -6.19 8.96
C SER A 4 9.99 -5.94 8.96
N PHE A 5 9.37 -5.95 10.13
CA PHE A 5 7.93 -5.79 10.28
C PHE A 5 7.55 -5.36 11.69
N LEU A 6 6.35 -4.86 11.83
CA LEU A 6 5.69 -4.67 13.12
C LEU A 6 4.57 -5.71 13.27
N GLU A 7 4.47 -6.31 14.45
CA GLU A 7 3.44 -7.31 14.74
C GLU A 7 2.80 -7.03 16.10
N GLN A 8 1.48 -7.15 16.17
CA GLN A 8 0.74 -7.07 17.42
C GLN A 8 -0.56 -7.89 17.34
N GLY A 9 -0.97 -8.44 18.48
CA GLY A 9 -2.20 -9.20 18.60
C GLY A 9 -2.04 -10.68 18.24
N GLN A 10 -3.16 -11.38 18.20
CA GLN A 10 -3.26 -12.82 17.91
C GLN A 10 -4.54 -13.11 17.12
N GLY A 11 -4.66 -14.31 16.55
CA GLY A 11 -5.83 -14.72 15.78
C GLY A 11 -5.61 -14.68 14.28
N THR A 12 -6.67 -14.44 13.52
CA THR A 12 -6.60 -14.39 12.05
C THR A 12 -5.65 -13.28 11.59
N PRO A 13 -4.70 -13.56 10.68
CA PRO A 13 -3.75 -12.55 10.23
C PRO A 13 -4.41 -11.42 9.42
N LEU A 14 -4.05 -10.18 9.74
CA LEU A 14 -4.30 -8.97 8.96
C LEU A 14 -2.96 -8.37 8.55
N VAL A 15 -2.64 -8.48 7.27
CA VAL A 15 -1.34 -8.06 6.70
C VAL A 15 -1.48 -6.71 6.00
N LEU A 16 -0.59 -5.77 6.33
CA LEU A 16 -0.63 -4.39 5.87
C LEU A 16 0.60 -4.07 5.02
N LEU A 17 0.38 -3.63 3.78
CA LEU A 17 1.42 -3.29 2.80
C LEU A 17 1.42 -1.79 2.53
N HIS A 18 2.51 -1.12 2.87
CA HIS A 18 2.63 0.33 2.78
C HIS A 18 2.88 0.86 1.36
N GLY A 19 2.71 2.17 1.19
CA GLY A 19 2.98 2.89 -0.05
C GLY A 19 4.45 3.26 -0.26
N ILE A 20 4.77 3.78 -1.45
CA ILE A 20 6.11 4.30 -1.75
C ILE A 20 6.42 5.51 -0.85
N GLY A 21 7.62 5.56 -0.28
CA GLY A 21 7.98 6.61 0.67
C GLY A 21 7.34 6.44 2.06
N SER A 22 6.89 5.23 2.40
CA SER A 22 6.29 4.89 3.68
C SER A 22 7.01 3.69 4.32
N ALA A 23 6.49 3.15 5.42
CA ALA A 23 7.04 2.02 6.15
C ALA A 23 5.96 1.36 7.04
N ALA A 24 6.26 0.20 7.63
CA ALA A 24 5.38 -0.51 8.56
C ALA A 24 4.82 0.39 9.67
N ARG A 25 5.65 1.26 10.23
CA ARG A 25 5.28 2.17 11.33
C ARG A 25 4.20 3.19 10.99
N SER A 26 3.92 3.43 9.70
CA SER A 26 2.83 4.31 9.29
C SER A 26 1.45 3.75 9.67
N PHE A 27 1.35 2.44 9.88
CA PHE A 27 0.11 1.76 10.25
C PHE A 27 -0.11 1.61 11.77
N ASP A 28 0.67 2.25 12.63
CA ASP A 28 0.58 2.07 14.09
C ASP A 28 -0.83 2.24 14.66
N ARG A 29 -1.61 3.22 14.15
CA ARG A 29 -3.01 3.45 14.55
C ARG A 29 -3.94 2.33 14.08
N VAL A 30 -3.66 1.73 12.93
CA VAL A 30 -4.38 0.55 12.43
C VAL A 30 -4.00 -0.68 13.26
N ILE A 31 -2.70 -0.88 13.51
CA ILE A 31 -2.20 -1.98 14.34
C ILE A 31 -2.89 -1.93 15.71
N ALA A 32 -2.84 -0.79 16.40
CA ALA A 32 -3.43 -0.63 17.73
C ALA A 32 -4.96 -0.90 17.75
N ALA A 33 -5.67 -0.49 16.71
CA ALA A 33 -7.12 -0.69 16.61
C ALA A 33 -7.53 -2.15 16.36
N PHE A 34 -6.73 -2.90 15.62
CA PHE A 34 -7.09 -4.26 15.19
C PHE A 34 -6.39 -5.38 15.99
N ALA A 35 -5.29 -5.10 16.70
CA ALA A 35 -4.57 -6.06 17.54
C ALA A 35 -5.43 -6.79 18.60
N PRO A 36 -6.50 -6.20 19.17
CA PRO A 36 -7.39 -6.94 20.08
C PRO A 36 -8.14 -8.12 19.45
N ARG A 37 -8.25 -8.18 18.10
CA ARG A 37 -9.07 -9.17 17.38
C ARG A 37 -8.30 -9.94 16.31
N PHE A 38 -7.17 -9.43 15.85
CA PHE A 38 -6.39 -9.96 14.73
C PHE A 38 -4.91 -10.04 15.11
N ARG A 39 -4.19 -10.95 14.48
CA ARG A 39 -2.74 -10.92 14.40
C ARG A 39 -2.37 -9.90 13.31
N VAL A 40 -2.11 -8.65 13.67
CA VAL A 40 -1.82 -7.59 12.72
C VAL A 40 -0.33 -7.59 12.40
N VAL A 41 0.01 -7.69 11.12
CA VAL A 41 1.40 -7.69 10.63
C VAL A 41 1.55 -6.59 9.59
N ALA A 42 2.35 -5.58 9.88
CA ALA A 42 2.73 -4.55 8.91
C ALA A 42 4.18 -4.77 8.49
N TRP A 43 4.42 -5.06 7.22
CA TRP A 43 5.77 -5.29 6.74
C TRP A 43 6.48 -3.99 6.36
N ASP A 44 7.78 -3.97 6.44
CA ASP A 44 8.60 -3.10 5.62
C ASP A 44 8.90 -3.85 4.32
N ALA A 45 8.41 -3.35 3.20
CA ALA A 45 8.65 -3.98 1.90
C ALA A 45 10.15 -4.15 1.65
N PRO A 46 10.57 -5.14 0.82
CA PRO A 46 11.95 -5.24 0.40
C PRO A 46 12.51 -3.88 -0.02
N GLY A 47 13.67 -3.51 0.52
CA GLY A 47 14.28 -2.20 0.30
C GLY A 47 13.83 -1.09 1.25
N TYR A 48 12.94 -1.37 2.22
CA TYR A 48 12.47 -0.41 3.23
C TYR A 48 12.83 -0.88 4.64
N GLY A 49 12.92 0.08 5.58
CA GLY A 49 13.32 -0.22 6.95
C GLY A 49 14.61 -1.03 6.97
N ASP A 50 14.63 -2.10 7.76
CA ASP A 50 15.74 -3.06 7.85
C ASP A 50 15.56 -4.28 6.92
N SER A 51 14.57 -4.26 6.02
CA SER A 51 14.36 -5.31 5.04
C SER A 51 15.47 -5.33 3.99
N THR A 52 15.92 -6.54 3.62
CA THR A 52 16.88 -6.73 2.52
C THR A 52 16.27 -6.20 1.21
N ASP A 53 17.09 -5.61 0.36
CA ASP A 53 16.70 -5.25 -1.01
C ASP A 53 16.42 -6.51 -1.83
N LEU A 54 15.57 -6.40 -2.86
CA LEU A 54 15.43 -7.47 -3.86
C LEU A 54 16.74 -7.60 -4.66
N PRO A 55 17.09 -8.83 -5.08
CA PRO A 55 18.39 -9.06 -5.73
C PRO A 55 18.48 -8.48 -7.16
N MET A 56 17.33 -8.17 -7.78
CA MET A 56 17.29 -7.57 -9.11
C MET A 56 17.20 -6.04 -9.02
N GLU A 57 17.82 -5.34 -9.95
CA GLU A 57 17.81 -3.88 -10.00
C GLU A 57 16.44 -3.32 -10.37
N HIS A 58 15.67 -4.05 -11.17
CA HIS A 58 14.38 -3.62 -11.72
C HIS A 58 13.27 -4.63 -11.37
N PRO A 59 12.87 -4.73 -10.11
CA PRO A 59 11.83 -5.68 -9.71
C PRO A 59 10.46 -5.29 -10.25
N THR A 60 9.65 -6.32 -10.48
CA THR A 60 8.24 -6.24 -10.88
C THR A 60 7.31 -6.41 -9.67
N ALA A 61 6.00 -6.18 -9.85
CA ALA A 61 5.01 -6.52 -8.83
C ALA A 61 4.98 -8.03 -8.51
N GLY A 62 5.41 -8.88 -9.47
CA GLY A 62 5.59 -10.33 -9.26
C GLY A 62 6.66 -10.62 -8.23
N ASP A 63 7.82 -9.98 -8.34
CA ASP A 63 8.93 -10.19 -7.42
C ASP A 63 8.59 -9.77 -5.99
N TYR A 64 7.85 -8.67 -5.81
CA TYR A 64 7.33 -8.26 -4.49
C TYR A 64 6.25 -9.23 -3.97
N ALA A 65 5.39 -9.76 -4.84
CA ALA A 65 4.40 -10.76 -4.45
C ALA A 65 5.05 -12.10 -4.04
N ASP A 66 6.13 -12.49 -4.71
CA ASP A 66 6.93 -13.68 -4.34
C ASP A 66 7.65 -13.47 -3.01
N ALA A 67 8.23 -12.28 -2.80
CA ALA A 67 8.82 -11.89 -1.52
C ALA A 67 7.80 -11.91 -0.38
N LEU A 68 6.58 -11.42 -0.63
CA LEU A 68 5.48 -11.49 0.33
C LEU A 68 5.10 -12.95 0.66
N ALA A 69 5.05 -13.83 -0.35
CA ALA A 69 4.77 -15.25 -0.14
C ALA A 69 5.80 -15.90 0.79
N VAL A 70 7.09 -15.68 0.52
CA VAL A 70 8.19 -16.21 1.36
C VAL A 70 8.09 -15.66 2.79
N PHE A 71 7.85 -14.37 2.95
CA PHE A 71 7.69 -13.74 4.25
C PHE A 71 6.52 -14.36 5.04
N LEU A 72 5.35 -14.52 4.40
CA LEU A 72 4.19 -15.14 5.06
C LEU A 72 4.42 -16.60 5.43
N ASP A 73 5.17 -17.35 4.62
CA ASP A 73 5.54 -18.73 4.92
C ASP A 73 6.47 -18.81 6.15
N GLU A 74 7.48 -17.93 6.23
CA GLU A 74 8.38 -17.79 7.39
C GLU A 74 7.62 -17.40 8.66
N MET A 75 6.53 -16.61 8.54
CA MET A 75 5.64 -16.23 9.64
C MET A 75 4.60 -17.30 10.01
N GLY A 76 4.54 -18.42 9.29
CA GLY A 76 3.53 -19.46 9.46
C GLY A 76 2.11 -19.02 9.09
N VAL A 77 1.97 -18.00 8.21
CA VAL A 77 0.70 -17.47 7.77
C VAL A 77 0.26 -18.18 6.49
N GLN A 78 -0.71 -19.07 6.58
CA GLN A 78 -1.26 -19.81 5.44
C GLN A 78 -2.20 -18.93 4.60
N SER A 79 -3.05 -18.12 5.24
CA SER A 79 -3.94 -17.17 4.59
C SER A 79 -4.17 -15.97 5.48
N CYS A 80 -4.50 -14.82 4.88
CA CYS A 80 -4.66 -13.57 5.61
C CYS A 80 -5.70 -12.64 4.98
N HIS A 81 -6.24 -11.73 5.78
CA HIS A 81 -6.82 -10.50 5.27
C HIS A 81 -5.67 -9.60 4.81
N LEU A 82 -5.73 -9.10 3.57
CA LEU A 82 -4.65 -8.32 2.99
C LEU A 82 -5.10 -6.88 2.72
N LEU A 83 -4.33 -5.91 3.20
CA LEU A 83 -4.55 -4.49 2.95
C LEU A 83 -3.34 -3.90 2.26
N GLY A 84 -3.55 -3.27 1.10
CA GLY A 84 -2.54 -2.46 0.41
C GLY A 84 -2.90 -0.99 0.43
N HIS A 85 -1.92 -0.13 0.69
CA HIS A 85 -2.04 1.31 0.55
C HIS A 85 -1.14 1.81 -0.59
N SER A 86 -1.69 2.63 -1.48
CA SER A 86 -0.94 3.26 -2.58
C SER A 86 -0.14 2.23 -3.40
N LEU A 87 1.19 2.28 -3.37
CA LEU A 87 2.06 1.30 -4.01
C LEU A 87 1.81 -0.13 -3.49
N GLY A 88 1.52 -0.30 -2.20
CA GLY A 88 1.18 -1.59 -1.61
C GLY A 88 -0.05 -2.24 -2.25
N CYS A 89 -0.92 -1.46 -2.91
CA CYS A 89 -2.04 -1.99 -3.68
C CYS A 89 -1.57 -2.83 -4.88
N LEU A 90 -0.46 -2.45 -5.53
CA LEU A 90 0.11 -3.20 -6.65
C LEU A 90 0.61 -4.56 -6.20
N MET A 91 1.31 -4.58 -5.05
CA MET A 91 1.81 -5.81 -4.43
C MET A 91 0.65 -6.72 -3.99
N ALA A 92 -0.34 -6.14 -3.30
CA ALA A 92 -1.51 -6.86 -2.79
C ALA A 92 -2.36 -7.45 -3.92
N ALA A 93 -2.66 -6.67 -4.96
CA ALA A 93 -3.45 -7.13 -6.10
C ALA A 93 -2.72 -8.24 -6.88
N ARG A 94 -1.40 -8.10 -7.10
CA ARG A 94 -0.59 -9.13 -7.75
C ARG A 94 -0.55 -10.41 -6.91
N PHE A 95 -0.35 -10.32 -5.60
CA PHE A 95 -0.36 -11.46 -4.70
C PHE A 95 -1.72 -12.18 -4.73
N ALA A 96 -2.81 -11.44 -4.58
CA ALA A 96 -4.16 -11.99 -4.62
C ALA A 96 -4.53 -12.61 -5.98
N ALA A 97 -4.05 -12.03 -7.09
CA ALA A 97 -4.30 -12.55 -8.44
C ALA A 97 -3.53 -13.84 -8.74
N THR A 98 -2.36 -14.03 -8.11
CA THR A 98 -1.50 -15.20 -8.36
C THR A 98 -1.63 -16.29 -7.29
N ARG A 99 -2.15 -15.95 -6.11
CA ARG A 99 -2.32 -16.83 -4.94
C ARG A 99 -3.64 -16.54 -4.21
N PRO A 100 -4.79 -16.63 -4.92
CA PRO A 100 -6.08 -16.24 -4.34
C PRO A 100 -6.46 -17.06 -3.09
N GLU A 101 -6.02 -18.32 -3.01
CA GLU A 101 -6.23 -19.20 -1.87
C GLU A 101 -5.52 -18.71 -0.57
N ARG A 102 -4.55 -17.82 -0.71
CA ARG A 102 -3.81 -17.22 0.40
C ARG A 102 -4.50 -15.94 0.93
N VAL A 103 -5.60 -15.46 0.32
CA VAL A 103 -6.22 -14.19 0.64
C VAL A 103 -7.67 -14.39 1.05
N LEU A 104 -7.95 -14.15 2.33
CA LEU A 104 -9.31 -14.24 2.91
C LEU A 104 -10.18 -13.05 2.47
N SER A 105 -9.59 -11.87 2.38
CA SER A 105 -10.21 -10.67 1.81
C SER A 105 -9.14 -9.66 1.40
N LEU A 106 -9.48 -8.78 0.47
CA LEU A 106 -8.57 -7.77 -0.06
C LEU A 106 -9.14 -6.36 0.12
N THR A 107 -8.37 -5.48 0.80
CA THR A 107 -8.65 -4.05 0.91
C THR A 107 -7.59 -3.26 0.15
N LEU A 108 -8.01 -2.41 -0.80
CA LEU A 108 -7.13 -1.51 -1.53
C LEU A 108 -7.44 -0.06 -1.15
N CYS A 109 -6.41 0.67 -0.69
CA CYS A 109 -6.58 2.03 -0.16
C CYS A 109 -5.78 3.04 -0.98
N SER A 110 -6.39 4.16 -1.41
CA SER A 110 -5.71 5.23 -2.17
C SER A 110 -4.83 4.67 -3.28
N ILE A 111 -5.43 3.98 -4.22
CA ILE A 111 -4.80 3.03 -5.15
C ILE A 111 -3.81 3.71 -6.10
N ALA A 112 -2.53 3.34 -6.04
CA ALA A 112 -1.63 3.55 -7.17
C ALA A 112 -2.02 2.57 -8.29
N ALA A 113 -2.39 3.11 -9.46
CA ALA A 113 -2.84 2.26 -10.57
C ALA A 113 -1.69 1.62 -11.37
N GLY A 114 -0.45 2.07 -11.12
CA GLY A 114 0.69 1.76 -11.98
C GLY A 114 0.73 2.65 -13.22
N GLN A 115 1.76 2.50 -14.03
CA GLN A 115 2.03 3.35 -15.19
C GLN A 115 2.24 2.55 -16.49
N ALA A 116 2.07 1.21 -16.46
CA ALA A 116 2.34 0.35 -17.61
C ALA A 116 1.56 0.72 -18.88
N ASN A 117 0.39 1.36 -18.70
CA ASN A 117 -0.48 1.81 -19.80
C ASN A 117 -0.09 3.17 -20.40
N LEU A 118 0.91 3.87 -19.84
CA LEU A 118 1.44 5.10 -20.40
C LEU A 118 2.45 4.79 -21.52
N PRO A 119 2.66 5.71 -22.48
CA PRO A 119 3.75 5.61 -23.44
C PRO A 119 5.11 5.42 -22.75
N ALA A 120 5.99 4.63 -23.37
CA ALA A 120 7.28 4.27 -22.76
C ALA A 120 8.13 5.51 -22.39
N GLU A 121 8.15 6.52 -23.23
CA GLU A 121 8.87 7.79 -22.99
C GLU A 121 8.30 8.54 -21.76
N GLU A 122 6.98 8.59 -21.62
CA GLU A 122 6.34 9.24 -20.48
C GLU A 122 6.63 8.48 -19.18
N ARG A 123 6.56 7.15 -19.21
CA ARG A 123 6.93 6.32 -18.06
C ARG A 123 8.36 6.54 -17.62
N GLN A 124 9.29 6.57 -18.57
CA GLN A 124 10.71 6.80 -18.29
C GLN A 124 10.91 8.18 -17.67
N LYS A 125 10.29 9.22 -18.25
CA LYS A 125 10.36 10.58 -17.71
C LYS A 125 9.86 10.67 -16.27
N LEU A 126 8.74 10.02 -15.95
CA LEU A 126 8.18 9.99 -14.58
C LEU A 126 9.10 9.25 -13.60
N LEU A 127 9.69 8.14 -14.04
CA LEU A 127 10.66 7.37 -13.26
C LEU A 127 11.92 8.19 -12.99
N ASP A 128 12.51 8.78 -14.03
CA ASP A 128 13.72 9.60 -13.92
C ASP A 128 13.51 10.82 -13.02
N GLN A 129 12.35 11.49 -13.16
CA GLN A 129 12.00 12.61 -12.28
C GLN A 129 11.91 12.17 -10.82
N ARG A 130 11.30 10.99 -10.55
CA ARG A 130 11.15 10.48 -9.19
C ARG A 130 12.50 10.12 -8.55
N ILE A 131 13.35 9.44 -9.29
CA ILE A 131 14.71 9.06 -8.84
C ILE A 131 15.57 10.31 -8.72
N GLY A 132 15.50 11.22 -9.69
CA GLY A 132 16.24 12.48 -9.69
C GLY A 132 15.85 13.40 -8.52
N ASP A 133 14.57 13.50 -8.19
CA ASP A 133 14.11 14.25 -7.01
C ASP A 133 14.74 13.69 -5.72
N LEU A 134 14.78 12.36 -5.56
CA LEU A 134 15.38 11.73 -4.38
C LEU A 134 16.91 11.95 -4.36
N ALA A 135 17.57 11.80 -5.50
CA ALA A 135 19.03 12.00 -5.60
C ALA A 135 19.42 13.45 -5.30
N ALA A 136 18.65 14.42 -5.78
CA ALA A 136 18.93 15.85 -5.62
C ALA A 136 18.61 16.37 -4.21
N LEU A 137 17.52 15.88 -3.59
CA LEU A 137 16.99 16.42 -2.34
C LEU A 137 17.37 15.57 -1.12
N GLY A 138 17.79 14.34 -1.33
CA GLY A 138 17.86 13.32 -0.29
C GLY A 138 16.48 12.94 0.27
N PRO A 139 16.41 11.92 1.16
CA PRO A 139 15.14 11.47 1.73
C PRO A 139 14.40 12.57 2.50
N GLN A 140 15.09 13.35 3.33
CA GLN A 140 14.51 14.42 4.12
C GLN A 140 13.96 15.56 3.23
N GLY A 141 14.76 16.03 2.25
CA GLY A 141 14.28 17.08 1.33
C GLY A 141 13.10 16.61 0.46
N MET A 142 13.09 15.34 0.08
CA MET A 142 11.96 14.73 -0.60
C MET A 142 10.73 14.70 0.31
N ALA A 143 10.89 14.36 1.60
CA ALA A 143 9.81 14.36 2.58
C ALA A 143 9.20 15.76 2.76
N GLU A 144 10.04 16.79 2.93
CA GLU A 144 9.59 18.19 3.03
C GLU A 144 8.78 18.63 1.80
N LYS A 145 9.22 18.24 0.60
CA LYS A 145 8.56 18.59 -0.67
C LYS A 145 7.23 17.85 -0.88
N ARG A 146 7.15 16.56 -0.50
CA ARG A 146 6.06 15.67 -0.89
C ARG A 146 5.01 15.42 0.18
N ALA A 147 5.41 15.32 1.47
CA ALA A 147 4.49 14.97 2.55
C ALA A 147 3.27 15.89 2.65
N PRO A 148 3.39 17.23 2.49
CA PRO A 148 2.21 18.11 2.56
C PRO A 148 1.15 17.78 1.50
N ARG A 149 1.53 17.23 0.36
CA ARG A 149 0.62 16.88 -0.73
C ARG A 149 -0.14 15.57 -0.51
N LEU A 150 0.29 14.77 0.48
CA LEU A 150 -0.35 13.50 0.81
C LEU A 150 -1.52 13.68 1.78
N LEU A 151 -1.74 14.89 2.26
CA LEU A 151 -2.74 15.19 3.28
C LEU A 151 -3.88 16.03 2.71
N GLY A 152 -5.07 15.79 3.22
CA GLY A 152 -6.23 16.63 2.99
C GLY A 152 -6.17 17.94 3.77
N PRO A 153 -7.08 18.89 3.49
CA PRO A 153 -7.01 20.25 4.03
C PRO A 153 -7.21 20.37 5.55
N ALA A 154 -7.79 19.35 6.19
CA ALA A 154 -8.06 19.32 7.62
C ALA A 154 -7.08 18.42 8.42
N ALA A 155 -6.00 17.97 7.80
CA ALA A 155 -5.03 17.11 8.46
C ALA A 155 -4.32 17.84 9.61
N SER A 156 -4.03 17.09 10.67
CA SER A 156 -3.31 17.64 11.83
C SER A 156 -1.82 17.84 11.54
N PRO A 157 -1.16 18.79 12.22
CA PRO A 157 0.29 18.92 12.15
C PRO A 157 1.02 17.63 12.51
N GLU A 158 0.52 16.88 13.49
CA GLU A 158 1.08 15.57 13.87
C GLU A 158 1.09 14.57 12.69
N ALA A 159 0.01 14.52 11.88
CA ALA A 159 -0.03 13.65 10.72
C ALA A 159 1.04 14.04 9.68
N LEU A 160 1.29 15.33 9.50
CA LEU A 160 2.34 15.83 8.62
C LEU A 160 3.73 15.46 9.13
N ASP A 161 4.01 15.64 10.42
CA ASP A 161 5.30 15.32 11.02
C ASP A 161 5.60 13.81 10.90
N ARG A 162 4.60 12.96 11.15
CA ARG A 162 4.71 11.51 11.00
C ARG A 162 5.00 11.09 9.56
N LEU A 163 4.35 11.72 8.58
CA LEU A 163 4.63 11.46 7.16
C LEU A 163 6.05 11.88 6.79
N LYS A 164 6.50 13.06 7.22
CA LYS A 164 7.86 13.55 6.99
C LYS A 164 8.90 12.62 7.59
N ASP A 165 8.70 12.20 8.85
CA ASP A 165 9.60 11.27 9.52
C ASP A 165 9.69 9.93 8.78
N THR A 166 8.55 9.36 8.39
CA THR A 166 8.51 8.07 7.69
C THR A 166 9.13 8.19 6.29
N MET A 167 8.77 9.22 5.54
CA MET A 167 9.30 9.44 4.18
C MET A 167 10.78 9.80 4.20
N GLY A 168 11.24 10.55 5.21
CA GLY A 168 12.64 10.92 5.40
C GLY A 168 13.57 9.75 5.75
N SER A 169 13.01 8.59 6.09
CA SER A 169 13.77 7.38 6.42
C SER A 169 13.93 6.39 5.26
N VAL A 170 13.40 6.70 4.06
CA VAL A 170 13.53 5.78 2.92
C VAL A 170 14.98 5.57 2.49
N ARG A 171 15.29 4.36 2.09
CA ARG A 171 16.58 4.01 1.50
C ARG A 171 16.53 4.26 -0.02
N PRO A 172 17.47 5.03 -0.59
CA PRO A 172 17.42 5.42 -2.01
C PRO A 172 17.32 4.23 -2.98
N HIS A 173 18.09 3.16 -2.74
CA HIS A 173 18.06 1.97 -3.60
C HIS A 173 16.69 1.28 -3.59
N GLY A 174 16.14 0.94 -2.41
CA GLY A 174 14.84 0.30 -2.31
C GLY A 174 13.71 1.19 -2.84
N TYR A 175 13.78 2.51 -2.63
CA TYR A 175 12.84 3.44 -3.24
C TYR A 175 12.92 3.44 -4.77
N GLY A 176 14.11 3.32 -5.35
CA GLY A 176 14.34 3.19 -6.80
C GLY A 176 13.70 1.91 -7.35
N GLN A 177 13.91 0.77 -6.67
CA GLN A 177 13.27 -0.51 -7.02
C GLN A 177 11.74 -0.39 -7.00
N ALA A 178 11.17 0.21 -5.97
CA ALA A 178 9.73 0.42 -5.85
C ALA A 178 9.18 1.40 -6.92
N ALA A 179 9.94 2.43 -7.28
CA ALA A 179 9.59 3.35 -8.36
C ALA A 179 9.58 2.64 -9.73
N HIS A 180 10.51 1.72 -9.96
CA HIS A 180 10.54 0.90 -11.16
C HIS A 180 9.31 -0.02 -11.23
N MET A 181 8.96 -0.73 -10.15
CA MET A 181 7.75 -1.53 -10.08
C MET A 181 6.50 -0.68 -10.41
N LEU A 182 6.38 0.53 -9.83
CA LEU A 182 5.27 1.44 -10.14
C LEU A 182 5.20 1.77 -11.64
N SER A 183 6.34 2.01 -12.28
CA SER A 183 6.38 2.39 -13.69
C SER A 183 5.96 1.27 -14.65
N THR A 184 6.16 0.01 -14.25
CA THR A 184 5.97 -1.17 -15.11
C THR A 184 4.68 -1.98 -14.81
N THR A 185 3.91 -1.60 -13.78
CA THR A 185 2.72 -2.35 -13.35
C THR A 185 1.43 -1.70 -13.87
N ASP A 186 0.42 -2.54 -14.16
CA ASP A 186 -0.99 -2.17 -14.34
C ASP A 186 -1.84 -2.97 -13.34
N ILE A 187 -2.37 -2.29 -12.32
CA ILE A 187 -3.21 -2.94 -11.30
C ILE A 187 -4.50 -3.51 -11.89
N LYS A 188 -5.07 -2.88 -12.92
CA LYS A 188 -6.31 -3.34 -13.53
C LYS A 188 -6.15 -4.73 -14.17
N ALA A 189 -4.95 -5.04 -14.68
CA ALA A 189 -4.65 -6.35 -15.22
C ALA A 189 -4.67 -7.45 -14.15
N ASP A 190 -4.26 -7.13 -12.92
CA ASP A 190 -4.31 -8.06 -11.80
C ASP A 190 -5.71 -8.16 -11.18
N VAL A 191 -6.38 -7.03 -10.97
CA VAL A 191 -7.73 -6.97 -10.40
C VAL A 191 -8.75 -7.75 -11.25
N ARG A 192 -8.64 -7.73 -12.59
CA ARG A 192 -9.50 -8.53 -13.49
C ARG A 192 -9.33 -10.04 -13.33
N LYS A 193 -8.21 -10.49 -12.73
CA LYS A 193 -7.93 -11.93 -12.48
C LYS A 193 -8.40 -12.40 -11.12
N LEU A 194 -8.86 -11.50 -10.26
CA LEU A 194 -9.34 -11.87 -8.93
C LEU A 194 -10.59 -12.74 -9.05
N PRO A 195 -10.70 -13.81 -8.24
CA PRO A 195 -11.90 -14.63 -8.20
C PRO A 195 -13.12 -13.78 -7.81
N PRO A 196 -14.27 -13.94 -8.46
CA PRO A 196 -15.50 -13.22 -8.08
C PRO A 196 -15.95 -13.49 -6.63
N SER A 197 -15.51 -14.62 -6.05
CA SER A 197 -15.78 -14.99 -4.67
C SER A 197 -14.88 -14.33 -3.64
N LEU A 198 -13.77 -13.70 -4.06
CA LEU A 198 -12.86 -13.03 -3.14
C LEU A 198 -13.52 -11.75 -2.60
N PRO A 199 -13.80 -11.66 -1.28
CA PRO A 199 -14.33 -10.44 -0.70
C PRO A 199 -13.35 -9.29 -0.88
N GLY A 200 -13.84 -8.15 -1.39
CA GLY A 200 -13.00 -6.99 -1.67
C GLY A 200 -13.66 -5.67 -1.31
N GLN A 201 -12.82 -4.66 -0.98
CA GLN A 201 -13.25 -3.26 -0.87
C GLN A 201 -12.16 -2.31 -1.33
N VAL A 202 -12.59 -1.12 -1.75
CA VAL A 202 -11.74 0.03 -2.04
C VAL A 202 -12.06 1.16 -1.07
N ILE A 203 -11.05 1.81 -0.48
CA ILE A 203 -11.22 2.97 0.40
C ILE A 203 -10.32 4.10 -0.11
N TYR A 204 -10.87 5.30 -0.30
CA TYR A 204 -10.09 6.46 -0.75
C TYR A 204 -10.65 7.78 -0.20
N GLY A 205 -9.80 8.79 -0.16
CA GLY A 205 -10.18 10.16 0.21
C GLY A 205 -10.63 10.96 -1.00
N ASP A 206 -11.61 11.86 -0.84
CA ASP A 206 -12.05 12.74 -1.92
C ASP A 206 -11.13 13.94 -2.15
N ALA A 207 -10.26 14.25 -1.18
CA ALA A 207 -9.21 15.26 -1.30
C ALA A 207 -7.83 14.69 -1.71
N ASP A 208 -7.75 13.41 -2.10
CA ASP A 208 -6.50 12.79 -2.55
C ASP A 208 -6.07 13.32 -3.93
N VAL A 209 -5.00 14.13 -3.95
CA VAL A 209 -4.40 14.68 -5.18
C VAL A 209 -3.28 13.80 -5.76
N ILE A 210 -2.88 12.74 -5.05
CA ILE A 210 -1.83 11.80 -5.48
C ILE A 210 -2.44 10.67 -6.31
N THR A 211 -3.49 10.04 -5.76
CA THR A 211 -4.29 9.05 -6.45
C THR A 211 -5.76 9.50 -6.45
N PRO A 212 -6.12 10.41 -7.35
CA PRO A 212 -7.42 11.08 -7.34
C PRO A 212 -8.60 10.09 -7.32
N PRO A 213 -9.77 10.51 -6.81
CA PRO A 213 -10.97 9.67 -6.72
C PRO A 213 -11.33 8.93 -8.01
N GLU A 214 -11.12 9.57 -9.17
CA GLU A 214 -11.38 8.97 -10.49
C GLU A 214 -10.55 7.70 -10.69
N ARG A 215 -9.28 7.73 -10.31
CA ARG A 215 -8.37 6.56 -10.43
C ARG A 215 -8.84 5.39 -9.58
N ASN A 216 -9.30 5.66 -8.36
CA ASN A 216 -9.84 4.64 -7.47
C ASN A 216 -11.15 4.04 -8.03
N ARG A 217 -12.05 4.89 -8.55
CA ARG A 217 -13.28 4.46 -9.21
C ARG A 217 -13.01 3.62 -10.46
N ASP A 218 -12.02 4.02 -11.25
CA ASP A 218 -11.61 3.28 -12.45
C ASP A 218 -11.09 1.87 -12.15
N VAL A 219 -10.40 1.68 -11.03
CA VAL A 219 -9.96 0.34 -10.60
C VAL A 219 -11.15 -0.44 -10.05
N ALA A 220 -12.00 0.17 -9.23
CA ALA A 220 -13.20 -0.45 -8.71
C ALA A 220 -14.16 -0.91 -9.84
N ALA A 221 -14.28 -0.14 -10.92
CA ALA A 221 -15.13 -0.46 -12.06
C ALA A 221 -14.75 -1.77 -12.79
N VAL A 222 -13.49 -2.20 -12.68
CA VAL A 222 -13.02 -3.48 -13.27
C VAL A 222 -12.95 -4.62 -12.25
N TRP A 223 -13.42 -4.39 -11.03
CA TRP A 223 -13.49 -5.38 -9.95
C TRP A 223 -14.96 -5.69 -9.62
N PRO A 224 -15.55 -6.73 -10.22
CA PRO A 224 -16.98 -7.01 -10.04
C PRO A 224 -17.37 -7.23 -8.58
N GLY A 225 -18.44 -6.53 -8.14
CA GLY A 225 -18.98 -6.68 -6.79
C GLY A 225 -18.20 -5.99 -5.68
N VAL A 226 -17.10 -5.28 -6.00
CA VAL A 226 -16.34 -4.56 -4.99
C VAL A 226 -17.12 -3.37 -4.43
N ALA A 227 -17.09 -3.20 -3.10
CA ALA A 227 -17.59 -1.99 -2.44
C ALA A 227 -16.51 -0.88 -2.49
N ALA A 228 -16.92 0.33 -2.84
CA ALA A 228 -16.03 1.50 -2.84
C ALA A 228 -16.53 2.53 -1.81
N HIS A 229 -15.63 2.92 -0.90
CA HIS A 229 -15.92 3.84 0.20
C HIS A 229 -15.08 5.10 0.08
N VAL A 230 -15.73 6.24 0.20
CA VAL A 230 -15.09 7.56 0.19
C VAL A 230 -15.00 8.08 1.61
N ILE A 231 -13.83 8.61 2.01
CA ILE A 231 -13.67 9.35 3.27
C ILE A 231 -13.62 10.85 2.93
N PRO A 232 -14.67 11.62 3.26
CA PRO A 232 -14.75 13.02 2.93
C PRO A 232 -13.63 13.84 3.60
N GLY A 233 -12.99 14.73 2.83
CA GLY A 233 -11.93 15.61 3.30
C GLY A 233 -10.59 14.94 3.55
N ALA A 234 -10.48 13.61 3.39
CA ALA A 234 -9.21 12.90 3.54
C ALA A 234 -8.38 12.99 2.25
N GLY A 235 -7.07 13.14 2.42
CA GLY A 235 -6.09 13.03 1.35
C GLY A 235 -5.62 11.59 1.13
N HIS A 236 -4.37 11.45 0.71
CA HIS A 236 -3.75 10.18 0.36
C HIS A 236 -3.48 9.28 1.58
N ALA A 237 -3.08 9.88 2.71
CA ALA A 237 -2.74 9.16 3.93
C ALA A 237 -3.94 9.02 4.89
N LEU A 238 -5.08 8.62 4.36
CA LEU A 238 -6.40 8.61 5.00
C LEU A 238 -6.42 7.90 6.37
N TYR A 239 -5.63 6.84 6.57
CA TYR A 239 -5.53 6.10 7.84
C TYR A 239 -4.77 6.88 8.93
N LEU A 240 -3.92 7.85 8.55
CA LEU A 240 -3.28 8.79 9.47
C LEU A 240 -4.17 10.01 9.76
N GLU A 241 -4.86 10.50 8.74
CA GLU A 241 -5.68 11.71 8.84
C GLU A 241 -6.98 11.49 9.59
N GLN A 242 -7.69 10.41 9.26
CA GLN A 242 -8.99 10.08 9.81
C GLN A 242 -9.04 8.61 10.29
N PRO A 243 -8.19 8.23 11.28
CA PRO A 243 -8.06 6.84 11.71
C PRO A 243 -9.39 6.25 12.23
N GLY A 244 -10.24 7.05 12.87
CA GLY A 244 -11.54 6.60 13.36
C GLY A 244 -12.46 6.14 12.22
N THR A 245 -12.62 6.96 11.18
CA THR A 245 -13.46 6.65 10.01
C THR A 245 -12.87 5.48 9.22
N PHE A 246 -11.56 5.51 8.97
CA PHE A 246 -10.87 4.43 8.27
C PHE A 246 -11.01 3.09 8.97
N ASN A 247 -10.72 3.04 10.27
CA ASN A 247 -10.80 1.82 11.06
C ASN A 247 -12.25 1.29 11.17
N ALA A 248 -13.26 2.17 11.23
CA ALA A 248 -14.66 1.75 11.23
C ALA A 248 -15.07 1.05 9.91
N LEU A 249 -14.67 1.60 8.76
CA LEU A 249 -14.91 0.97 7.45
C LEU A 249 -14.20 -0.38 7.33
N LEU A 250 -12.94 -0.45 7.72
CA LEU A 250 -12.17 -1.69 7.69
C LEU A 250 -12.78 -2.75 8.64
N ALA A 251 -13.16 -2.38 9.86
CA ALA A 251 -13.77 -3.28 10.83
C ALA A 251 -15.12 -3.85 10.34
N ALA A 252 -15.97 -3.00 9.75
CA ALA A 252 -17.26 -3.41 9.20
C ALA A 252 -17.09 -4.40 8.03
N PHE A 253 -16.05 -4.26 7.24
CA PHE A 253 -15.73 -5.18 6.16
C PHE A 253 -15.18 -6.51 6.68
N LEU A 254 -14.18 -6.48 7.57
CA LEU A 254 -13.56 -7.68 8.12
C LEU A 254 -14.55 -8.55 8.88
N SER A 255 -15.52 -7.95 9.59
CA SER A 255 -16.55 -8.73 10.32
C SER A 255 -17.46 -9.56 9.41
N LYS A 256 -17.65 -9.14 8.16
CA LYS A 256 -18.45 -9.87 7.16
C LYS A 256 -17.65 -10.95 6.43
N SER A 257 -16.33 -10.81 6.40
CA SER A 257 -15.42 -11.72 5.68
C SER A 257 -14.92 -12.87 6.55
N THR A 258 -15.26 -12.90 7.84
CA THR A 258 -14.93 -13.96 8.80
C THR A 258 -16.10 -14.91 9.07
N SER A 259 -17.26 -14.67 8.45
CA SER A 259 -18.46 -15.55 8.51
C SER A 259 -18.48 -16.48 7.32
#